data_d639d7bbd90d05514bf499539e9ebf9b
#
_entry.id   d639d7bbd90d05514bf499539e9ebf9b
#
_cell.length_a   1.000
_cell.length_b   1.000
_cell.length_c   1.000
_cell.angle_alpha   90.00
_cell.angle_beta   90.00
_cell.angle_gamma   90.00
#
_symmetry.space_group_name_H-M   'P 1'
#
loop_
_entity.id
_entity.type
_entity.pdbx_description
1 polymer ?
#
loop_
_entity_poly.entity_id
_entity_poly.type
_entity_poly.pdbx_seq_one_letter_code
_entity_poly.pdbx_strand_id
1 'polypeptide(L)'
;MRNIIYFDEKVSVEEYVKKEISKNGGTQSNALKSELISLCDTNGIEYDKKIKKEDLFDLLINNGVSYKYLAGLFGVGVSSQVYQKSFNITHKDVKRLERKGILKKVGEYRFRAFGKYNYAPLYDVYQYAEMKDDDMRNILKENPG
;
A
#
# COMPACT_ATOMS: atom_id res chain seq x y z
N MET A 1 14.39 -0.34 5.90
CA MET A 1 13.27 -0.73 5.02
C MET A 1 13.47 -0.20 3.61
N ARG A 2 12.94 -0.92 2.64
CA ARG A 2 13.02 -0.52 1.23
C ARG A 2 12.17 0.71 0.96
N ASN A 3 12.71 1.67 0.22
CA ASN A 3 11.95 2.83 -0.23
C ASN A 3 11.07 2.48 -1.43
N ILE A 4 10.08 3.32 -1.70
CA ILE A 4 9.12 3.12 -2.78
C ILE A 4 9.24 4.29 -3.76
N ILE A 5 9.14 4.00 -5.05
CA ILE A 5 9.12 5.04 -6.08
C ILE A 5 7.68 5.52 -6.24
N TYR A 6 7.45 6.80 -5.97
CA TYR A 6 6.15 7.45 -6.09
C TYR A 6 6.28 8.64 -7.03
N PHE A 7 5.70 8.51 -8.23
CA PHE A 7 5.81 9.53 -9.29
C PHE A 7 7.27 10.00 -9.49
N ASP A 8 8.17 9.04 -9.71
CA ASP A 8 9.61 9.25 -9.95
C ASP A 8 10.40 9.73 -8.72
N GLU A 9 9.76 9.90 -7.57
CA GLU A 9 10.43 10.22 -6.32
C GLU A 9 10.59 8.99 -5.43
N LYS A 10 11.75 8.89 -4.79
CA LYS A 10 12.01 7.84 -3.82
C LYS A 10 11.53 8.31 -2.45
N VAL A 11 10.50 7.64 -1.92
CA VAL A 11 9.89 8.00 -0.63
C VAL A 11 9.99 6.83 0.36
N SER A 12 9.89 7.15 1.65
CA SER A 12 9.82 6.12 2.70
C SER A 12 8.45 5.43 2.65
N VAL A 13 8.35 4.27 3.31
CA VAL A 13 7.07 3.55 3.41
C VAL A 13 6.01 4.40 4.12
N GLU A 14 6.39 5.13 5.17
CA GLU A 14 5.46 6.00 5.89
C GLU A 14 4.95 7.13 5.00
N GLU A 15 5.84 7.79 4.27
CA GLU A 15 5.46 8.86 3.36
C GLU A 15 4.54 8.34 2.25
N TYR A 16 4.84 7.15 1.71
CA TYR A 16 4.00 6.50 0.71
C TYR A 16 2.60 6.22 1.26
N VAL A 17 2.51 5.67 2.46
CA VAL A 17 1.22 5.37 3.13
C VAL A 17 0.41 6.66 3.31
N LYS A 18 1.04 7.73 3.79
CA LYS A 18 0.38 9.02 3.95
C LYS A 18 -0.15 9.53 2.61
N LYS A 19 0.67 9.50 1.56
CA LYS A 19 0.27 9.99 0.23
C LYS A 19 -0.89 9.19 -0.34
N GLU A 20 -0.86 7.87 -0.21
CA GLU A 20 -1.91 6.99 -0.73
C GLU A 20 -3.24 7.16 0.01
N ILE A 21 -3.20 7.29 1.33
CA ILE A 21 -4.41 7.47 2.14
C ILE A 21 -5.00 8.87 1.99
N SER A 22 -4.15 9.88 1.90
CA SER A 22 -4.58 11.29 1.90
C SER A 22 -5.02 11.81 0.53
N LYS A 23 -4.69 11.14 -0.55
CA LYS A 23 -5.03 11.63 -1.89
C LYS A 23 -6.55 11.66 -2.12
N ASN A 24 -6.97 12.58 -2.98
CA ASN A 24 -8.37 12.72 -3.36
C ASN A 24 -8.60 12.06 -4.71
N GLY A 25 -9.44 11.02 -4.74
CA GLY A 25 -9.70 10.28 -5.96
C GLY A 25 -8.56 9.33 -6.34
N GLY A 26 -8.62 8.83 -7.56
CA GLY A 26 -7.62 7.91 -8.09
C GLY A 26 -8.11 6.47 -8.20
N THR A 27 -7.27 5.59 -8.73
CA THR A 27 -7.60 4.20 -9.00
C THR A 27 -7.05 3.22 -7.97
N GLN A 28 -6.23 3.71 -7.05
CA GLN A 28 -5.66 2.90 -5.97
C GLN A 28 -6.40 3.16 -4.67
N SER A 29 -6.13 2.32 -3.67
CA SER A 29 -6.75 2.44 -2.36
C SER A 29 -6.43 3.77 -1.72
N ASN A 30 -7.47 4.48 -1.34
CA ASN A 30 -7.38 5.70 -0.55
C ASN A 30 -8.58 5.79 0.36
N ALA A 31 -8.40 6.42 1.52
CA ALA A 31 -9.47 6.57 2.50
C ALA A 31 -10.44 7.68 2.09
N LEU A 32 -11.69 7.54 2.47
CA LEU A 32 -12.63 8.66 2.46
C LEU A 32 -12.39 9.53 3.69
N LYS A 33 -12.63 10.82 3.55
CA LYS A 33 -12.53 11.76 4.69
C LYS A 33 -13.41 11.30 5.86
N SER A 34 -14.61 10.81 5.57
CA SER A 34 -15.54 10.29 6.58
C SER A 34 -14.97 9.10 7.35
N GLU A 35 -14.18 8.26 6.70
CA GLU A 35 -13.53 7.12 7.35
C GLU A 35 -12.45 7.57 8.33
N LEU A 36 -11.66 8.59 7.95
CA LEU A 36 -10.64 9.16 8.84
C LEU A 36 -11.29 9.88 10.02
N ILE A 37 -12.41 10.57 9.78
CA ILE A 37 -13.21 11.21 10.84
C ILE A 37 -13.71 10.14 11.83
N SER A 38 -14.25 9.03 11.32
CA SER A 38 -14.72 7.93 12.17
C SER A 38 -13.60 7.36 13.05
N LEU A 39 -12.39 7.26 12.53
CA LEU A 39 -11.25 6.82 13.31
C LEU A 39 -10.89 7.82 14.42
N CYS A 40 -10.96 9.11 14.13
CA CYS A 40 -10.76 10.14 15.15
C CYS A 40 -11.81 10.02 16.25
N ASP A 41 -13.09 9.89 15.88
CA ASP A 41 -14.19 9.76 16.83
C ASP A 41 -14.01 8.51 17.71
N THR A 42 -13.67 7.37 17.12
CA THR A 42 -13.44 6.10 17.83
C THR A 42 -12.29 6.23 18.84
N ASN A 43 -11.26 7.00 18.50
CA ASN A 43 -10.09 7.18 19.36
C ASN A 43 -10.17 8.39 20.28
N GLY A 44 -11.30 9.08 20.33
CA GLY A 44 -11.50 10.24 21.20
C GLY A 44 -10.64 11.44 20.81
N ILE A 45 -10.33 11.57 19.54
CA ILE A 45 -9.47 12.65 19.02
C ILE A 45 -10.36 13.79 18.52
N GLU A 46 -10.12 14.99 19.03
CA GLU A 46 -10.83 16.19 18.59
C GLU A 46 -10.23 16.71 17.29
N TYR A 47 -11.08 17.21 16.41
CA TYR A 47 -10.68 17.75 15.11
C TYR A 47 -11.61 18.88 14.69
N ASP A 48 -11.11 19.77 13.83
CA ASP A 48 -11.92 20.81 13.20
C ASP A 48 -12.65 20.18 11.99
N LYS A 49 -13.94 20.44 11.85
CA LYS A 49 -14.76 19.91 10.74
C LYS A 49 -14.27 20.33 9.35
N LYS A 50 -13.52 21.40 9.27
CA LYS A 50 -12.94 21.91 8.01
C LYS A 50 -11.55 21.36 7.72
N ILE A 51 -11.05 20.49 8.58
CA ILE A 51 -9.70 19.89 8.44
C ILE A 51 -9.58 19.11 7.13
N LYS A 52 -8.43 19.20 6.50
CA LYS A 52 -8.13 18.43 5.29
C LYS A 52 -7.77 16.98 5.62
N LYS A 53 -7.97 16.09 4.66
CA LYS A 53 -7.64 14.67 4.79
C LYS A 53 -6.20 14.44 5.27
N GLU A 54 -5.26 15.15 4.67
CA GLU A 54 -3.85 15.05 5.01
C GLU A 54 -3.60 15.40 6.50
N ASP A 55 -4.24 16.45 6.98
CA ASP A 55 -4.11 16.88 8.37
C ASP A 55 -4.81 15.92 9.33
N LEU A 56 -5.93 15.32 8.92
CA LEU A 56 -6.59 14.25 9.69
C LEU A 56 -5.66 13.04 9.84
N PHE A 57 -4.97 12.68 8.77
CA PHE A 57 -3.99 11.61 8.83
C PHE A 57 -2.89 11.90 9.84
N ASP A 58 -2.30 13.11 9.78
CA ASP A 58 -1.27 13.52 10.73
C ASP A 58 -1.79 13.54 12.17
N LEU A 59 -3.03 13.96 12.36
CA LEU A 59 -3.66 13.98 13.68
C LEU A 59 -3.78 12.57 14.27
N LEU A 60 -4.16 11.59 13.45
CA LEU A 60 -4.23 10.18 13.86
C LEU A 60 -2.84 9.67 14.28
N ILE A 61 -1.83 9.93 13.46
CA ILE A 61 -0.45 9.50 13.76
C ILE A 61 0.04 10.15 15.06
N ASN A 62 -0.19 11.46 15.23
CA ASN A 62 0.25 12.19 16.42
C ASN A 62 -0.45 11.72 17.70
N ASN A 63 -1.58 11.04 17.57
CA ASN A 63 -2.34 10.49 18.70
C ASN A 63 -2.13 8.96 18.85
N GLY A 64 -1.08 8.41 18.26
CA GLY A 64 -0.64 7.04 18.49
C GLY A 64 -1.19 5.98 17.55
N VAL A 65 -1.95 6.36 16.53
CA VAL A 65 -2.38 5.42 15.49
C VAL A 65 -1.21 5.16 14.55
N SER A 66 -0.85 3.90 14.33
CA SER A 66 0.34 3.59 13.54
C SER A 66 0.11 3.65 12.02
N TYR A 67 1.16 3.99 11.29
CA TYR A 67 1.16 3.91 9.82
C TYR A 67 0.80 2.52 9.34
N LYS A 68 1.37 1.50 9.96
CA LYS A 68 1.15 0.10 9.58
C LYS A 68 -0.31 -0.32 9.74
N TYR A 69 -0.95 0.11 10.83
CA TYR A 69 -2.37 -0.14 11.07
C TYR A 69 -3.22 0.51 9.99
N LEU A 70 -2.95 1.79 9.69
CA LEU A 70 -3.71 2.52 8.66
C LEU A 70 -3.50 1.93 7.27
N ALA A 71 -2.28 1.53 6.95
CA ALA A 71 -1.98 0.86 5.68
C ALA A 71 -2.78 -0.44 5.53
N GLY A 72 -2.84 -1.24 6.57
CA GLY A 72 -3.61 -2.48 6.57
C GLY A 72 -5.11 -2.24 6.45
N LEU A 73 -5.62 -1.27 7.19
CA LEU A 73 -7.04 -0.93 7.21
C LEU A 73 -7.54 -0.45 5.84
N PHE A 74 -6.74 0.37 5.16
CA PHE A 74 -7.13 0.94 3.86
C PHE A 74 -6.53 0.22 2.66
N GLY A 75 -5.89 -0.93 2.87
CA GLY A 75 -5.39 -1.75 1.78
C GLY A 75 -4.29 -1.09 0.95
N VAL A 76 -3.42 -0.33 1.59
CA VAL A 76 -2.30 0.33 0.89
C VAL A 76 -1.29 -0.72 0.45
N GLY A 77 -1.03 -0.75 -0.84
CA GLY A 77 -0.15 -1.76 -1.40
C GLY A 77 0.65 -1.27 -2.59
N VAL A 78 1.49 -2.17 -3.09
CA VAL A 78 2.31 -1.96 -4.28
C VAL A 78 1.92 -2.96 -5.35
N SER A 79 2.10 -2.58 -6.61
CA SER A 79 1.74 -3.42 -7.75
C SER A 79 2.76 -4.53 -8.00
N SER A 80 2.37 -5.51 -8.83
CA SER A 80 3.27 -6.53 -9.32
C SER A 80 4.52 -5.94 -9.98
N GLN A 81 4.35 -4.86 -10.74
CA GLN A 81 5.45 -4.18 -11.43
C GLN A 81 6.52 -3.67 -10.47
N VAL A 82 6.11 -3.19 -9.30
CA VAL A 82 7.03 -2.73 -8.27
C VAL A 82 7.91 -3.90 -7.80
N TYR A 83 7.32 -5.06 -7.53
CA TYR A 83 8.07 -6.28 -7.19
C TYR A 83 9.02 -6.70 -8.31
N GLN A 84 8.52 -6.71 -9.54
CA GLN A 84 9.31 -7.13 -10.70
C GLN A 84 10.58 -6.28 -10.87
N LYS A 85 10.43 -4.97 -10.77
CA LYS A 85 11.55 -4.03 -10.94
C LYS A 85 12.51 -4.07 -9.76
N SER A 86 11.99 -4.13 -8.54
CA SER A 86 12.82 -4.09 -7.33
C SER A 86 13.65 -5.36 -7.13
N PHE A 87 13.11 -6.51 -7.45
CA PHE A 87 13.74 -7.81 -7.20
C PHE A 87 14.22 -8.51 -8.48
N ASN A 88 14.03 -7.88 -9.62
CA ASN A 88 14.38 -8.46 -10.92
C ASN A 88 13.75 -9.86 -11.12
N ILE A 89 12.45 -9.93 -10.89
CA ILE A 89 11.65 -11.15 -11.03
C ILE A 89 10.55 -10.92 -12.07
N THR A 90 9.93 -11.99 -12.53
CA THR A 90 8.91 -11.93 -13.57
C THR A 90 7.50 -11.78 -12.97
N HIS A 91 6.55 -11.36 -13.80
CA HIS A 91 5.14 -11.34 -13.40
C HIS A 91 4.65 -12.74 -13.01
N LYS A 92 5.12 -13.79 -13.71
CA LYS A 92 4.79 -15.17 -13.38
C LYS A 92 5.28 -15.56 -11.98
N ASP A 93 6.47 -15.09 -11.60
CA ASP A 93 7.00 -15.29 -10.24
C ASP A 93 6.08 -14.66 -9.20
N VAL A 94 5.69 -13.41 -9.42
CA VAL A 94 4.80 -12.69 -8.50
C VAL A 94 3.47 -13.43 -8.35
N LYS A 95 2.85 -13.82 -9.44
CA LYS A 95 1.57 -14.54 -9.41
C LYS A 95 1.67 -15.90 -8.73
N ARG A 96 2.78 -16.61 -8.94
CA ARG A 96 3.04 -17.89 -8.26
C ARG A 96 3.13 -17.69 -6.74
N LEU A 97 3.89 -16.69 -6.31
CA LEU A 97 4.05 -16.40 -4.88
C LEU A 97 2.75 -15.91 -4.23
N GLU A 98 1.93 -15.18 -4.96
CA GLU A 98 0.59 -14.80 -4.51
C GLU A 98 -0.28 -16.05 -4.31
N ARG A 99 -0.33 -16.95 -5.30
CA ARG A 99 -1.12 -18.18 -5.22
C ARG A 99 -0.71 -19.09 -4.06
N LYS A 100 0.58 -19.10 -3.74
CA LYS A 100 1.11 -19.87 -2.61
C LYS A 100 0.92 -19.19 -1.27
N GLY A 101 0.34 -18.00 -1.25
CA GLY A 101 0.10 -17.24 -0.03
C GLY A 101 1.36 -16.59 0.57
N ILE A 102 2.45 -16.52 -0.20
CA ILE A 102 3.71 -15.92 0.26
C ILE A 102 3.66 -14.41 0.14
N LEU A 103 3.18 -13.90 -1.00
CA LEU A 103 2.92 -12.47 -1.17
C LEU A 103 1.47 -12.19 -0.83
N LYS A 104 1.25 -11.29 0.12
CA LYS A 104 -0.08 -10.97 0.63
C LYS A 104 -0.73 -9.89 -0.22
N LYS A 105 -1.83 -10.26 -0.87
CA LYS A 105 -2.70 -9.31 -1.57
C LYS A 105 -3.57 -8.57 -0.55
N VAL A 106 -3.58 -7.23 -0.61
CA VAL A 106 -4.34 -6.39 0.33
C VAL A 106 -5.42 -5.58 -0.36
N GLY A 107 -5.44 -5.55 -1.68
CA GLY A 107 -6.42 -4.78 -2.43
C GLY A 107 -6.22 -4.93 -3.92
N GLU A 108 -6.93 -4.10 -4.67
CA GLU A 108 -6.83 -4.04 -6.12
C GLU A 108 -6.87 -2.60 -6.56
N TYR A 109 -6.23 -2.29 -7.68
CA TYR A 109 -6.43 -1.02 -8.34
C TYR A 109 -7.13 -1.24 -9.68
N ARG A 110 -7.93 -0.27 -10.06
CA ARG A 110 -8.68 -0.30 -11.32
C ARG A 110 -7.91 0.49 -12.37
N PHE A 111 -7.81 -0.08 -13.55
CA PHE A 111 -7.23 0.61 -14.69
C PHE A 111 -8.06 0.33 -15.94
N ARG A 112 -7.91 1.18 -16.95
CA ARG A 112 -8.66 1.01 -18.19
C ARG A 112 -7.73 0.53 -19.30
N ALA A 113 -8.12 -0.58 -19.94
CA ALA A 113 -7.40 -1.12 -21.08
C ALA A 113 -8.40 -1.69 -22.08
N PHE A 114 -8.18 -1.45 -23.36
CA PHE A 114 -9.05 -1.94 -24.45
C PHE A 114 -10.53 -1.57 -24.24
N GLY A 115 -10.80 -0.37 -23.77
CA GLY A 115 -12.16 0.11 -23.54
C GLY A 115 -12.89 -0.48 -22.35
N LYS A 116 -12.24 -1.31 -21.55
CA LYS A 116 -12.81 -1.99 -20.39
C LYS A 116 -12.06 -1.64 -19.13
N TYR A 117 -12.77 -1.70 -17.99
CA TYR A 117 -12.13 -1.63 -16.68
C TYR A 117 -11.54 -2.98 -16.34
N ASN A 118 -10.30 -2.96 -15.89
CA ASN A 118 -9.56 -4.12 -15.43
C ASN A 118 -9.07 -3.86 -14.01
N TYR A 119 -8.78 -4.94 -13.28
CA TYR A 119 -8.30 -4.87 -11.90
C TYR A 119 -6.97 -5.59 -11.78
N ALA A 120 -6.05 -5.00 -11.06
CA ALA A 120 -4.76 -5.60 -10.78
C ALA A 120 -4.52 -5.62 -9.27
N PRO A 121 -3.87 -6.67 -8.76
CA PRO A 121 -3.67 -6.81 -7.32
C PRO A 121 -2.69 -5.79 -6.77
N LEU A 122 -2.94 -5.39 -5.53
CA LEU A 122 -2.01 -4.63 -4.70
C LEU A 122 -1.51 -5.54 -3.59
N TYR A 123 -0.22 -5.55 -3.37
CA TYR A 123 0.45 -6.37 -2.36
C TYR A 123 0.86 -5.51 -1.18
N ASP A 124 0.80 -6.10 0.02
CA ASP A 124 1.08 -5.40 1.27
C ASP A 124 2.37 -4.58 1.18
N VAL A 125 2.26 -3.27 1.42
CA VAL A 125 3.39 -2.36 1.29
C VAL A 125 4.47 -2.62 2.34
N TYR A 126 4.09 -3.02 3.56
CA TYR A 126 5.06 -3.31 4.62
C TYR A 126 5.80 -4.62 4.36
N GLN A 127 5.11 -5.64 3.85
CA GLN A 127 5.78 -6.86 3.42
C GLN A 127 6.85 -6.56 2.36
N TYR A 128 6.48 -5.73 1.38
CA TYR A 128 7.41 -5.29 0.34
C TYR A 128 8.60 -4.52 0.93
N ALA A 129 8.33 -3.53 1.79
CA ALA A 129 9.36 -2.67 2.36
C ALA A 129 10.33 -3.42 3.27
N GLU A 130 9.85 -4.43 3.98
CA GLU A 130 10.64 -5.24 4.91
C GLU A 130 11.40 -6.39 4.22
N MET A 131 11.06 -6.71 2.98
CA MET A 131 11.67 -7.83 2.25
C MET A 131 13.06 -7.46 1.73
N LYS A 132 14.06 -8.26 2.08
CA LYS A 132 15.44 -8.10 1.61
C LYS A 132 15.65 -8.90 0.31
N ASP A 133 16.67 -8.53 -0.45
CA ASP A 133 17.00 -9.25 -1.69
C ASP A 133 17.31 -10.73 -1.41
N ASP A 134 17.99 -11.03 -0.31
CA ASP A 134 18.29 -12.41 0.10
C ASP A 134 17.02 -13.18 0.44
N ASP A 135 16.04 -12.53 1.08
CA ASP A 135 14.75 -13.16 1.39
C ASP A 135 14.05 -13.58 0.11
N MET A 136 14.00 -12.71 -0.88
CA MET A 136 13.38 -13.03 -2.17
C MET A 136 14.10 -14.16 -2.88
N ARG A 137 15.42 -14.17 -2.89
CA ARG A 137 16.21 -15.25 -3.48
C ARG A 137 15.90 -16.60 -2.84
N ASN A 138 15.83 -16.64 -1.53
CA ASN A 138 15.51 -17.85 -0.78
C ASN A 138 14.08 -18.32 -1.05
N ILE A 139 13.13 -17.40 -1.09
CA ILE A 139 11.73 -17.68 -1.42
C ILE A 139 11.64 -18.34 -2.81
N LEU A 140 12.33 -17.79 -3.80
CA LEU A 140 12.30 -18.33 -5.16
C LEU A 140 12.95 -19.72 -5.26
N LYS A 141 14.01 -19.96 -4.50
CA LYS A 141 14.65 -21.29 -4.43
C LYS A 141 13.72 -22.33 -3.82
N GLU A 142 12.97 -21.97 -2.79
CA GLU A 142 12.04 -22.86 -2.11
C GLU A 142 10.73 -23.03 -2.86
N ASN A 143 10.44 -22.17 -3.81
CA ASN A 143 9.19 -22.16 -4.58
C ASN A 143 9.48 -22.04 -6.08
N PRO A 144 10.14 -23.06 -6.69
CA PRO A 144 10.47 -23.01 -8.10
C PRO A 144 9.23 -23.04 -8.99
N GLY A 145 9.38 -22.45 -10.17
CA GLY A 145 8.33 -22.41 -11.18
C GLY A 145 8.14 -23.67 -11.97
#